data_e6fd730a4c278dd24d71d9dfd62cbfac
#
_entry.id   e6fd730a4c278dd24d71d9dfd62cbfac
#
_cell.length_a   1.000
_cell.length_b   1.000
_cell.length_c   1.000
_cell.angle_alpha   90.00
_cell.angle_beta   90.00
_cell.angle_gamma   90.00
#
_symmetry.space_group_name_H-M   'P 1'
#
loop_
_entity.id
_entity.type
_entity.pdbx_description
1 polymer ?
#
loop_
_entity_poly.entity_id
_entity_poly.type
_entity_poly.pdbx_seq_one_letter_code
_entity_poly.pdbx_strand_id
1 'polypeptide(L)'
;MKTAYLLAAFAPLVGAVLAGFFGRRIGRAGAHTVTILGVGVSLVASLITFADVMAGNTFNGTLYAWSVIGDIRLEIGFLVDTLTATMMCVVTFVSLMVHVYTIGYMEDDDGYQRFFSYISLFTFSMMMLVMSNNFLQLFFGWEAVGLVSYLLIGFWYTRPTAIFANMKAFLVNRVGDFGFALGIGLVLAHFGTMDYAKAFEVAPTLAERTIQIIPGTDWSLMTVTCICLFIGAMGKSAQFPLHVWLPDSMEGPTPISALIHAATMVTAGIFMVARMSPLFEMSDTALGFVITIGAITALFMGFLGIIQNDIKRVVAYSTLSQLGYMTVALGASAYSVAIFHLMTHAFFKALLFLAAGSVIIGMHHDQDIRNMGGLRKYMPITWITSLIGSLALIGTPFFSGFYSKESIIEAVKYAQVPGAGFAYFAVMAGVFVTAFYSFRMYFLVFHGKERWMQAGHGHDAHAGHDDHDTHDDGHHHGLGPNDRPHESRLVI
;
A
#
# COMPACT_ATOMS: atom_id res chain seq x y z
N MET A 1 -9.73 -16.88 -22.08
CA MET A 1 -9.15 -16.34 -20.83
C MET A 1 -7.74 -15.78 -20.97
N LYS A 2 -6.78 -16.41 -21.69
CA LYS A 2 -5.42 -15.86 -21.85
C LYS A 2 -5.38 -14.39 -22.30
N THR A 3 -6.24 -14.00 -23.24
CA THR A 3 -6.36 -12.60 -23.68
C THR A 3 -6.77 -11.67 -22.53
N ALA A 4 -7.70 -12.11 -21.66
CA ALA A 4 -8.10 -11.33 -20.49
C ALA A 4 -6.93 -11.13 -19.52
N TYR A 5 -6.12 -12.16 -19.28
CA TYR A 5 -4.94 -12.05 -18.43
C TYR A 5 -3.88 -11.07 -18.99
N LEU A 6 -3.65 -11.15 -20.31
CA LEU A 6 -2.73 -10.22 -20.98
C LEU A 6 -3.25 -8.77 -20.94
N LEU A 7 -4.54 -8.55 -21.19
CA LEU A 7 -5.13 -7.23 -21.09
C LEU A 7 -5.07 -6.70 -19.66
N ALA A 8 -5.38 -7.52 -18.67
CA ALA A 8 -5.31 -7.12 -17.26
C ALA A 8 -3.91 -6.66 -16.87
N ALA A 9 -2.86 -7.37 -17.30
CA ALA A 9 -1.48 -7.03 -16.97
C ALA A 9 -0.95 -5.85 -17.79
N PHE A 10 -1.14 -5.85 -19.12
CA PHE A 10 -0.40 -4.97 -20.03
C PHE A 10 -1.17 -3.71 -20.47
N ALA A 11 -2.50 -3.65 -20.34
CA ALA A 11 -3.25 -2.45 -20.71
C ALA A 11 -2.79 -1.19 -19.93
N PRO A 12 -2.50 -1.24 -18.61
CA PRO A 12 -1.94 -0.10 -17.89
C PRO A 12 -0.56 0.31 -18.41
N LEU A 13 0.27 -0.64 -18.86
CA LEU A 13 1.58 -0.34 -19.44
C LEU A 13 1.45 0.44 -20.74
N VAL A 14 0.52 0.05 -21.61
CA VAL A 14 0.26 0.79 -22.85
C VAL A 14 -0.16 2.23 -22.57
N GLY A 15 -1.07 2.42 -21.62
CA GLY A 15 -1.47 3.76 -21.17
C GLY A 15 -0.28 4.57 -20.62
N ALA A 16 0.58 3.95 -19.80
CA ALA A 16 1.77 4.59 -19.24
C ALA A 16 2.76 5.02 -20.33
N VAL A 17 3.03 4.17 -21.30
CA VAL A 17 3.94 4.46 -22.42
C VAL A 17 3.40 5.61 -23.30
N LEU A 18 2.12 5.56 -23.63
CA LEU A 18 1.49 6.62 -24.44
C LEU A 18 1.51 7.97 -23.71
N ALA A 19 1.15 8.01 -22.44
CA ALA A 19 1.16 9.23 -21.64
C ALA A 19 2.58 9.74 -21.39
N GLY A 20 3.55 8.85 -21.17
CA GLY A 20 4.93 9.21 -20.87
C GLY A 20 5.70 9.74 -22.07
N PHE A 21 5.71 8.99 -23.18
CA PHE A 21 6.50 9.36 -24.37
C PHE A 21 5.78 10.33 -25.29
N PHE A 22 4.46 10.26 -25.38
CA PHE A 22 3.67 11.10 -26.28
C PHE A 22 2.83 12.15 -25.55
N GLY A 23 2.96 12.28 -24.23
CA GLY A 23 2.13 13.17 -23.41
C GLY A 23 2.11 14.62 -23.86
N ARG A 24 3.25 15.15 -24.36
CA ARG A 24 3.30 16.51 -24.90
C ARG A 24 2.49 16.68 -26.19
N ARG A 25 2.37 15.61 -26.98
CA ARG A 25 1.61 15.64 -28.26
C ARG A 25 0.12 15.45 -28.04
N ILE A 26 -0.25 14.54 -27.12
CA ILE A 26 -1.66 14.22 -26.87
C ILE A 26 -2.32 15.16 -25.83
N GLY A 27 -1.52 15.96 -25.14
CA GLY A 27 -1.98 16.92 -24.14
C GLY A 27 -2.47 16.28 -22.84
N ARG A 28 -2.99 17.09 -21.91
CA ARG A 28 -3.52 16.63 -20.63
C ARG A 28 -4.72 15.69 -20.81
N ALA A 29 -5.69 16.08 -21.65
CA ALA A 29 -6.87 15.26 -21.93
C ALA A 29 -6.52 13.90 -22.55
N GLY A 30 -5.58 13.87 -23.48
CA GLY A 30 -5.08 12.62 -24.06
C GLY A 30 -4.39 11.73 -23.04
N ALA A 31 -3.54 12.29 -22.17
CA ALA A 31 -2.81 11.55 -21.15
C ALA A 31 -3.74 10.86 -20.14
N HIS A 32 -4.69 11.60 -19.55
CA HIS A 32 -5.62 10.97 -18.61
C HIS A 32 -6.59 10.00 -19.31
N THR A 33 -7.01 10.28 -20.54
CA THR A 33 -7.90 9.37 -21.28
C THR A 33 -7.23 8.04 -21.57
N VAL A 34 -6.01 8.02 -22.11
CA VAL A 34 -5.33 6.74 -22.44
C VAL A 34 -5.00 5.93 -21.20
N THR A 35 -4.60 6.57 -20.12
CA THR A 35 -4.29 5.87 -18.86
C THR A 35 -5.54 5.34 -18.16
N ILE A 36 -6.60 6.12 -18.09
CA ILE A 36 -7.89 5.70 -17.52
C ILE A 36 -8.50 4.56 -18.34
N LEU A 37 -8.47 4.64 -19.66
CA LEU A 37 -8.93 3.53 -20.52
C LEU A 37 -8.09 2.28 -20.31
N GLY A 38 -6.77 2.39 -20.21
CA GLY A 38 -5.88 1.26 -19.95
C GLY A 38 -6.20 0.57 -18.63
N VAL A 39 -6.35 1.32 -17.55
CA VAL A 39 -6.71 0.79 -16.24
C VAL A 39 -8.16 0.28 -16.22
N GLY A 40 -9.08 0.94 -16.93
CA GLY A 40 -10.47 0.50 -17.09
C GLY A 40 -10.56 -0.86 -17.79
N VAL A 41 -9.81 -1.05 -18.88
CA VAL A 41 -9.70 -2.35 -19.57
C VAL A 41 -9.12 -3.41 -18.64
N SER A 42 -8.09 -3.06 -17.87
CA SER A 42 -7.50 -3.94 -16.87
C SER A 42 -8.52 -4.36 -15.80
N LEU A 43 -9.35 -3.43 -15.32
CA LEU A 43 -10.41 -3.74 -14.35
C LEU A 43 -11.46 -4.68 -14.94
N VAL A 44 -11.95 -4.42 -16.14
CA VAL A 44 -12.93 -5.29 -16.80
C VAL A 44 -12.35 -6.70 -17.00
N ALA A 45 -11.12 -6.80 -17.48
CA ALA A 45 -10.42 -8.08 -17.62
C ALA A 45 -10.24 -8.79 -16.27
N SER A 46 -9.97 -8.05 -15.21
CA SER A 46 -9.84 -8.59 -13.84
C SER A 46 -11.17 -9.11 -13.30
N LEU A 47 -12.27 -8.40 -13.54
CA LEU A 47 -13.63 -8.85 -13.16
C LEU A 47 -14.06 -10.10 -13.92
N ILE A 48 -13.76 -10.18 -15.22
CA ILE A 48 -14.01 -11.39 -16.03
C ILE A 48 -13.18 -12.56 -15.48
N THR A 49 -11.91 -12.31 -15.16
CA THR A 49 -11.03 -13.32 -14.57
C THR A 49 -11.55 -13.79 -13.21
N PHE A 50 -12.02 -12.88 -12.38
CA PHE A 50 -12.59 -13.21 -11.08
C PHE A 50 -13.84 -14.10 -11.22
N ALA A 51 -14.75 -13.77 -12.15
CA ALA A 51 -15.93 -14.58 -12.42
C ALA A 51 -15.56 -15.99 -12.92
N ASP A 52 -14.54 -16.11 -13.77
CA ASP A 52 -14.05 -17.40 -14.26
C ASP A 52 -13.41 -18.24 -13.15
N VAL A 53 -12.63 -17.63 -12.28
CA VAL A 53 -12.04 -18.30 -11.11
C VAL A 53 -13.12 -18.76 -10.11
N MET A 54 -14.15 -17.94 -9.89
CA MET A 54 -15.29 -18.34 -9.04
C MET A 54 -16.12 -19.47 -9.64
N ALA A 55 -16.08 -19.65 -10.96
CA ALA A 55 -16.64 -20.82 -11.63
C ALA A 55 -15.76 -22.09 -11.52
N GLY A 56 -14.62 -21.99 -10.85
CA GLY A 56 -13.72 -23.12 -10.59
C GLY A 56 -12.55 -23.24 -11.57
N ASN A 57 -12.39 -22.31 -12.50
CA ASN A 57 -11.30 -22.34 -13.48
C ASN A 57 -10.08 -21.60 -12.96
N THR A 58 -8.95 -22.28 -12.89
CA THR A 58 -7.65 -21.69 -12.54
C THR A 58 -6.68 -21.79 -13.70
N PHE A 59 -5.63 -21.01 -13.66
CA PHE A 59 -4.58 -21.02 -14.68
C PHE A 59 -3.20 -20.94 -14.03
N ASN A 60 -2.28 -21.78 -14.50
CA ASN A 60 -0.86 -21.66 -14.21
C ASN A 60 -0.10 -22.03 -15.48
N GLY A 61 0.63 -21.08 -16.04
CA GLY A 61 1.33 -21.33 -17.28
C GLY A 61 2.32 -20.24 -17.67
N THR A 62 3.28 -20.65 -18.47
CA THR A 62 4.32 -19.79 -19.04
C THR A 62 3.77 -18.99 -20.21
N LEU A 63 4.09 -17.69 -20.25
CA LEU A 63 3.89 -16.85 -21.42
C LEU A 63 5.13 -16.82 -22.31
N TYR A 64 6.28 -16.60 -21.70
CA TYR A 64 7.56 -16.48 -22.39
C TYR A 64 8.70 -16.95 -21.50
N ALA A 65 9.46 -17.94 -21.97
CA ALA A 65 10.70 -18.37 -21.35
C ALA A 65 11.88 -17.66 -22.03
N TRP A 66 12.59 -16.85 -21.27
CA TRP A 66 13.68 -16.04 -21.80
C TRP A 66 15.06 -16.70 -21.59
N SER A 67 15.17 -17.65 -20.65
CA SER A 67 16.36 -18.47 -20.46
C SER A 67 16.03 -19.82 -19.83
N VAL A 68 16.77 -20.84 -20.17
CA VAL A 68 16.71 -22.16 -19.54
C VAL A 68 18.15 -22.58 -19.23
N ILE A 69 18.43 -22.86 -17.96
CA ILE A 69 19.76 -23.23 -17.47
C ILE A 69 19.62 -24.53 -16.69
N GLY A 70 19.91 -25.65 -17.34
CA GLY A 70 19.62 -26.97 -16.78
C GLY A 70 18.13 -27.17 -16.58
N ASP A 71 17.72 -27.50 -15.37
CA ASP A 71 16.31 -27.66 -14.99
C ASP A 71 15.63 -26.35 -14.56
N ILE A 72 16.38 -25.24 -14.46
CA ILE A 72 15.89 -23.96 -14.05
C ILE A 72 15.38 -23.19 -15.26
N ARG A 73 14.10 -22.80 -15.22
CA ARG A 73 13.49 -21.95 -16.24
C ARG A 73 13.32 -20.54 -15.70
N LEU A 74 13.87 -19.58 -16.44
CA LEU A 74 13.64 -18.16 -16.20
C LEU A 74 12.56 -17.70 -17.18
N GLU A 75 11.39 -17.42 -16.66
CA GLU A 75 10.21 -17.20 -17.46
C GLU A 75 9.30 -16.09 -16.93
N ILE A 76 8.47 -15.58 -17.80
CA ILE A 76 7.29 -14.78 -17.46
C ILE A 76 6.08 -15.68 -17.61
N GLY A 77 5.34 -15.85 -16.55
CA GLY A 77 4.14 -16.67 -16.52
C GLY A 77 3.05 -16.04 -15.64
N PHE A 78 1.89 -16.65 -15.65
CA PHE A 78 0.80 -16.25 -14.78
C PHE A 78 0.30 -17.43 -13.95
N LEU A 79 0.04 -17.16 -12.71
CA LEU A 79 -0.75 -17.99 -11.80
C LEU A 79 -2.03 -17.22 -11.47
N VAL A 80 -3.15 -17.74 -11.91
CA VAL A 80 -4.47 -17.13 -11.69
C VAL A 80 -5.32 -18.10 -10.89
N ASP A 81 -5.45 -17.81 -9.61
CA ASP A 81 -6.30 -18.48 -8.65
C ASP A 81 -7.15 -17.45 -7.90
N THR A 82 -7.85 -17.87 -6.86
CA THR A 82 -8.71 -16.98 -6.06
C THR A 82 -7.94 -15.81 -5.46
N LEU A 83 -6.75 -16.04 -4.92
CA LEU A 83 -5.91 -15.00 -4.35
C LEU A 83 -5.50 -13.97 -5.41
N THR A 84 -4.99 -14.43 -6.54
CA THR A 84 -4.60 -13.56 -7.66
C THR A 84 -5.78 -12.76 -8.18
N ALA A 85 -6.91 -13.41 -8.45
CA ALA A 85 -8.10 -12.75 -8.99
C ALA A 85 -8.64 -11.67 -8.05
N THR A 86 -8.66 -11.95 -6.75
CA THR A 86 -9.07 -10.97 -5.73
C THR A 86 -8.16 -9.76 -5.72
N MET A 87 -6.85 -9.97 -5.72
CA MET A 87 -5.87 -8.88 -5.76
C MET A 87 -5.93 -8.08 -7.06
N MET A 88 -6.11 -8.73 -8.20
CA MET A 88 -6.31 -8.05 -9.50
C MET A 88 -7.48 -7.07 -9.43
N CYS A 89 -8.63 -7.50 -8.92
CA CYS A 89 -9.82 -6.66 -8.80
C CYS A 89 -9.59 -5.48 -7.85
N VAL A 90 -8.99 -5.72 -6.69
CA VAL A 90 -8.71 -4.66 -5.70
C VAL A 90 -7.77 -3.62 -6.27
N VAL A 91 -6.65 -4.04 -6.84
CA VAL A 91 -5.63 -3.14 -7.40
C VAL A 91 -6.19 -2.30 -8.54
N THR A 92 -6.86 -2.92 -9.51
CA THR A 92 -7.36 -2.22 -10.68
C THR A 92 -8.52 -1.30 -10.38
N PHE A 93 -9.42 -1.69 -9.48
CA PHE A 93 -10.54 -0.83 -9.07
C PHE A 93 -10.06 0.42 -8.34
N VAL A 94 -9.22 0.26 -7.32
CA VAL A 94 -8.67 1.40 -6.56
C VAL A 94 -7.85 2.30 -7.48
N SER A 95 -7.03 1.71 -8.35
CA SER A 95 -6.23 2.46 -9.32
C SER A 95 -7.12 3.28 -10.28
N LEU A 96 -8.21 2.71 -10.77
CA LEU A 96 -9.14 3.43 -11.64
C LEU A 96 -9.77 4.64 -10.92
N MET A 97 -10.21 4.46 -9.68
CA MET A 97 -10.77 5.56 -8.89
C MET A 97 -9.74 6.66 -8.64
N VAL A 98 -8.52 6.28 -8.32
CA VAL A 98 -7.40 7.23 -8.15
C VAL A 98 -7.09 7.99 -9.43
N HIS A 99 -7.10 7.32 -10.59
CA HIS A 99 -6.90 7.98 -11.88
C HIS A 99 -7.97 9.03 -12.16
N VAL A 100 -9.24 8.70 -11.94
CA VAL A 100 -10.36 9.65 -12.15
C VAL A 100 -10.24 10.84 -11.19
N TYR A 101 -9.96 10.58 -9.92
CA TYR A 101 -9.74 11.63 -8.91
C TYR A 101 -8.57 12.56 -9.26
N THR A 102 -7.52 12.01 -9.83
CA THR A 102 -6.29 12.73 -10.19
C THR A 102 -6.54 13.82 -11.26
N ILE A 103 -7.58 13.66 -12.10
CA ILE A 103 -7.95 14.68 -13.09
C ILE A 103 -8.12 16.05 -12.42
N GLY A 104 -8.87 16.08 -11.33
CA GLY A 104 -9.10 17.32 -10.59
C GLY A 104 -7.96 17.70 -9.65
N TYR A 105 -7.35 16.70 -9.00
CA TYR A 105 -6.30 17.00 -8.00
C TYR A 105 -5.03 17.58 -8.62
N MET A 106 -4.66 17.14 -9.82
CA MET A 106 -3.42 17.56 -10.52
C MET A 106 -3.70 18.58 -11.65
N GLU A 107 -4.89 19.16 -11.70
CA GLU A 107 -5.31 20.03 -12.82
C GLU A 107 -4.33 21.18 -13.10
N ASP A 108 -3.78 21.79 -12.07
CA ASP A 108 -2.89 22.94 -12.17
C ASP A 108 -1.39 22.57 -12.21
N ASP A 109 -1.04 21.29 -12.08
CA ASP A 109 0.35 20.84 -12.01
C ASP A 109 0.97 20.68 -13.42
N ASP A 110 2.18 21.21 -13.61
CA ASP A 110 2.92 21.10 -14.86
C ASP A 110 3.37 19.68 -15.20
N GLY A 111 3.47 18.82 -14.20
CA GLY A 111 3.82 17.41 -14.34
C GLY A 111 2.64 16.48 -14.62
N TYR A 112 1.48 17.00 -15.01
CA TYR A 112 0.23 16.27 -15.18
C TYR A 112 0.37 14.96 -15.98
N GLN A 113 0.91 15.02 -17.21
CA GLN A 113 1.06 13.84 -18.07
C GLN A 113 2.06 12.84 -17.48
N ARG A 114 3.15 13.33 -16.89
CA ARG A 114 4.14 12.49 -16.20
C ARG A 114 3.52 11.76 -15.02
N PHE A 115 2.67 12.42 -14.27
CA PHE A 115 1.97 11.83 -13.13
C PHE A 115 1.06 10.67 -13.56
N PHE A 116 0.24 10.89 -14.57
CA PHE A 116 -0.63 9.84 -15.12
C PHE A 116 0.17 8.66 -15.68
N SER A 117 1.29 8.92 -16.34
CA SER A 117 2.19 7.86 -16.79
C SER A 117 2.70 7.02 -15.62
N TYR A 118 3.14 7.66 -14.53
CA TYR A 118 3.69 6.95 -13.37
C TYR A 118 2.65 6.13 -12.61
N ILE A 119 1.46 6.64 -12.37
CA ILE A 119 0.42 5.88 -11.67
C ILE A 119 -0.08 4.69 -12.50
N SER A 120 -0.13 4.82 -13.81
CA SER A 120 -0.45 3.72 -14.71
C SER A 120 0.67 2.68 -14.75
N LEU A 121 1.93 3.09 -14.80
CA LEU A 121 3.10 2.21 -14.71
C LEU A 121 3.15 1.48 -13.37
N PHE A 122 2.77 2.15 -12.29
CA PHE A 122 2.69 1.55 -10.98
C PHE A 122 1.64 0.43 -10.91
N THR A 123 0.49 0.66 -11.52
CA THR A 123 -0.56 -0.35 -11.64
C THR A 123 -0.09 -1.57 -12.42
N PHE A 124 0.59 -1.36 -13.56
CA PHE A 124 1.23 -2.44 -14.32
C PHE A 124 2.22 -3.25 -13.47
N SER A 125 3.10 -2.55 -12.74
CA SER A 125 4.12 -3.19 -11.90
C SER A 125 3.48 -4.07 -10.81
N MET A 126 2.41 -3.58 -10.18
CA MET A 126 1.68 -4.34 -9.18
C MET A 126 0.96 -5.55 -9.77
N MET A 127 0.39 -5.43 -10.97
CA MET A 127 -0.26 -6.54 -11.68
C MET A 127 0.76 -7.64 -12.03
N MET A 128 1.95 -7.29 -12.49
CA MET A 128 3.02 -8.25 -12.77
C MET A 128 3.49 -8.99 -11.50
N LEU A 129 3.53 -8.29 -10.37
CA LEU A 129 3.83 -8.89 -9.07
C LEU A 129 2.75 -9.89 -8.65
N VAL A 130 1.49 -9.48 -8.69
CA VAL A 130 0.35 -10.27 -8.21
C VAL A 130 0.11 -11.51 -9.08
N MET A 131 0.28 -11.39 -10.38
CA MET A 131 0.03 -12.47 -11.35
C MET A 131 1.21 -13.42 -11.55
N SER A 132 2.34 -13.20 -10.89
CA SER A 132 3.54 -14.04 -11.05
C SER A 132 3.28 -15.49 -10.60
N ASN A 133 3.92 -16.43 -11.30
CA ASN A 133 3.93 -17.86 -10.98
C ASN A 133 5.32 -18.39 -10.54
N ASN A 134 6.29 -17.50 -10.43
CA ASN A 134 7.65 -17.82 -10.04
C ASN A 134 8.29 -16.69 -9.22
N PHE A 135 9.32 -17.05 -8.44
CA PHE A 135 10.01 -16.12 -7.55
C PHE A 135 10.77 -15.01 -8.28
N LEU A 136 11.31 -15.29 -9.47
CA LEU A 136 12.06 -14.29 -10.21
C LEU A 136 11.16 -13.18 -10.75
N GLN A 137 10.02 -13.53 -11.33
CA GLN A 137 9.03 -12.55 -11.76
C GLN A 137 8.43 -11.78 -10.58
N LEU A 138 8.19 -12.44 -9.45
CA LEU A 138 7.77 -11.81 -8.21
C LEU A 138 8.79 -10.73 -7.79
N PHE A 139 10.09 -11.07 -7.84
CA PHE A 139 11.15 -10.13 -7.51
C PHE A 139 11.23 -8.96 -8.48
N PHE A 140 11.07 -9.19 -9.79
CA PHE A 140 11.03 -8.10 -10.76
C PHE A 140 9.84 -7.15 -10.53
N GLY A 141 8.66 -7.68 -10.28
CA GLY A 141 7.50 -6.87 -9.91
C GLY A 141 7.72 -6.11 -8.61
N TRP A 142 8.36 -6.75 -7.64
CA TRP A 142 8.74 -6.17 -6.34
C TRP A 142 9.66 -4.97 -6.49
N GLU A 143 10.68 -5.10 -7.32
CA GLU A 143 11.62 -4.03 -7.63
C GLU A 143 10.99 -2.92 -8.48
N ALA A 144 10.15 -3.28 -9.46
CA ALA A 144 9.43 -2.32 -10.29
C ALA A 144 8.49 -1.44 -9.47
N VAL A 145 7.73 -2.05 -8.56
CA VAL A 145 6.87 -1.32 -7.61
C VAL A 145 7.71 -0.38 -6.74
N GLY A 146 8.87 -0.84 -6.26
CA GLY A 146 9.80 -0.02 -5.47
C GLY A 146 10.35 1.18 -6.26
N LEU A 147 10.75 0.97 -7.51
CA LEU A 147 11.25 2.03 -8.38
C LEU A 147 10.18 3.07 -8.70
N VAL A 148 8.99 2.64 -9.09
CA VAL A 148 7.91 3.58 -9.45
C VAL A 148 7.42 4.34 -8.22
N SER A 149 7.39 3.71 -7.04
CA SER A 149 7.08 4.42 -5.79
C SER A 149 8.11 5.50 -5.47
N TYR A 150 9.39 5.25 -5.72
CA TYR A 150 10.45 6.26 -5.60
C TYR A 150 10.17 7.47 -6.50
N LEU A 151 9.82 7.23 -7.78
CA LEU A 151 9.49 8.30 -8.73
C LEU A 151 8.23 9.08 -8.31
N LEU A 152 7.27 8.41 -7.71
CA LEU A 152 6.01 9.00 -7.26
C LEU A 152 6.17 9.80 -5.96
N ILE A 153 6.88 9.28 -4.95
CA ILE A 153 7.13 9.99 -3.69
C ILE A 153 7.94 11.26 -3.95
N GLY A 154 8.97 11.16 -4.80
CA GLY A 154 9.79 12.28 -5.24
C GLY A 154 9.25 13.01 -6.47
N PHE A 155 7.93 12.99 -6.70
CA PHE A 155 7.32 13.58 -7.89
C PHE A 155 7.67 15.07 -8.03
N TRP A 156 7.61 15.82 -6.92
CA TRP A 156 8.07 17.20 -6.83
C TRP A 156 9.57 17.24 -6.48
N TYR A 157 10.40 16.82 -7.44
CA TYR A 157 11.84 16.63 -7.27
C TYR A 157 12.63 17.91 -7.00
N THR A 158 12.01 19.07 -7.07
CA THR A 158 12.60 20.35 -6.67
C THR A 158 12.52 20.63 -5.17
N ARG A 159 11.65 19.89 -4.45
CA ARG A 159 11.46 20.06 -3.00
C ARG A 159 12.47 19.19 -2.24
N PRO A 160 13.33 19.76 -1.37
CA PRO A 160 14.30 18.99 -0.58
C PRO A 160 13.65 17.92 0.31
N THR A 161 12.48 18.19 0.87
CA THR A 161 11.72 17.25 1.69
C THR A 161 11.27 16.03 0.90
N ALA A 162 10.80 16.23 -0.33
CA ALA A 162 10.40 15.13 -1.22
C ALA A 162 11.60 14.29 -1.67
N ILE A 163 12.76 14.92 -1.95
CA ILE A 163 14.01 14.22 -2.28
C ILE A 163 14.48 13.37 -1.09
N PHE A 164 14.43 13.91 0.11
CA PHE A 164 14.78 13.14 1.31
C PHE A 164 13.83 11.96 1.52
N ALA A 165 12.53 12.20 1.39
CA ALA A 165 11.50 11.19 1.59
C ALA A 165 11.61 10.02 0.60
N ASN A 166 11.81 10.30 -0.69
CA ASN A 166 11.92 9.24 -1.69
C ASN A 166 13.22 8.44 -1.55
N MET A 167 14.33 9.11 -1.24
CA MET A 167 15.60 8.43 -0.96
C MET A 167 15.49 7.53 0.27
N LYS A 168 14.89 8.02 1.35
CA LYS A 168 14.64 7.22 2.55
C LYS A 168 13.76 6.00 2.26
N ALA A 169 12.65 6.21 1.54
CA ALA A 169 11.76 5.11 1.14
C ALA A 169 12.50 4.07 0.30
N PHE A 170 13.31 4.50 -0.67
CA PHE A 170 14.07 3.59 -1.52
C PHE A 170 15.10 2.78 -0.72
N LEU A 171 15.91 3.44 0.11
CA LEU A 171 16.98 2.78 0.88
C LEU A 171 16.42 1.79 1.91
N VAL A 172 15.37 2.17 2.66
CA VAL A 172 14.75 1.29 3.65
C VAL A 172 14.13 0.06 2.97
N ASN A 173 13.45 0.26 1.84
CA ASN A 173 12.92 -0.86 1.08
C ASN A 173 14.03 -1.77 0.54
N ARG A 174 15.20 -1.24 0.16
CA ARG A 174 16.36 -2.05 -0.28
C ARG A 174 16.90 -2.96 0.82
N VAL A 175 16.85 -2.53 2.07
CA VAL A 175 17.20 -3.41 3.20
C VAL A 175 16.26 -4.62 3.24
N GLY A 176 14.95 -4.40 3.06
CA GLY A 176 13.99 -5.47 2.93
C GLY A 176 14.22 -6.34 1.69
N ASP A 177 14.49 -5.74 0.54
CA ASP A 177 14.73 -6.43 -0.73
C ASP A 177 15.99 -7.32 -0.66
N PHE A 178 17.00 -6.91 0.10
CA PHE A 178 18.18 -7.75 0.34
C PHE A 178 17.82 -9.06 1.08
N GLY A 179 17.04 -8.96 2.16
CA GLY A 179 16.52 -10.14 2.85
C GLY A 179 15.66 -11.03 1.93
N PHE A 180 14.81 -10.40 1.12
CA PHE A 180 13.98 -11.09 0.15
C PHE A 180 14.81 -11.86 -0.90
N ALA A 181 15.84 -11.22 -1.45
CA ALA A 181 16.76 -11.86 -2.38
C ALA A 181 17.50 -13.05 -1.77
N LEU A 182 17.91 -12.95 -0.50
CA LEU A 182 18.51 -14.08 0.23
C LEU A 182 17.51 -15.24 0.38
N GLY A 183 16.25 -14.95 0.70
CA GLY A 183 15.19 -15.96 0.78
C GLY A 183 14.97 -16.67 -0.56
N ILE A 184 14.91 -15.93 -1.66
CA ILE A 184 14.82 -16.49 -3.02
C ILE A 184 16.06 -17.31 -3.35
N GLY A 185 17.25 -16.84 -2.99
CA GLY A 185 18.49 -17.57 -3.17
C GLY A 185 18.50 -18.92 -2.43
N LEU A 186 17.97 -18.96 -1.21
CA LEU A 186 17.80 -20.20 -0.45
C LEU A 186 16.82 -21.16 -1.13
N VAL A 187 15.72 -20.64 -1.67
CA VAL A 187 14.78 -21.46 -2.47
C VAL A 187 15.49 -22.03 -3.69
N LEU A 188 16.18 -21.21 -4.46
CA LEU A 188 16.91 -21.69 -5.64
C LEU A 188 17.95 -22.74 -5.29
N ALA A 189 18.76 -22.49 -4.25
CA ALA A 189 19.88 -23.36 -3.88
C ALA A 189 19.43 -24.73 -3.33
N HIS A 190 18.32 -24.76 -2.59
CA HIS A 190 17.88 -25.96 -1.88
C HIS A 190 16.67 -26.65 -2.50
N PHE A 191 15.78 -25.92 -3.15
CA PHE A 191 14.59 -26.48 -3.81
C PHE A 191 14.87 -26.77 -5.30
N GLY A 192 15.90 -26.15 -5.88
CA GLY A 192 16.30 -26.37 -7.27
C GLY A 192 15.33 -25.82 -8.31
N THR A 193 14.42 -24.93 -7.91
CA THR A 193 13.39 -24.34 -8.78
C THR A 193 13.03 -22.92 -8.35
N MET A 194 12.56 -22.13 -9.31
CA MET A 194 11.97 -20.82 -9.07
C MET A 194 10.44 -20.83 -9.21
N ASP A 195 9.86 -21.90 -9.73
CA ASP A 195 8.42 -22.07 -9.92
C ASP A 195 7.71 -22.33 -8.58
N TYR A 196 6.60 -21.65 -8.33
CA TYR A 196 5.87 -21.80 -7.07
C TYR A 196 5.35 -23.22 -6.86
N ALA A 197 4.68 -23.78 -7.86
CA ALA A 197 4.05 -25.09 -7.73
C ALA A 197 5.11 -26.17 -7.43
N LYS A 198 6.22 -26.16 -8.14
CA LYS A 198 7.33 -27.08 -7.92
C LYS A 198 8.01 -26.88 -6.57
N ALA A 199 8.22 -25.62 -6.15
CA ALA A 199 8.77 -25.32 -4.83
C ALA A 199 7.87 -25.83 -3.71
N PHE A 200 6.56 -25.69 -3.83
CA PHE A 200 5.61 -26.18 -2.84
C PHE A 200 5.50 -27.70 -2.80
N GLU A 201 5.69 -28.39 -3.92
CA GLU A 201 5.81 -29.85 -3.97
C GLU A 201 7.07 -30.36 -3.28
N VAL A 202 8.19 -29.68 -3.45
CA VAL A 202 9.48 -30.07 -2.86
C VAL A 202 9.56 -29.70 -1.38
N ALA A 203 8.89 -28.67 -0.93
CA ALA A 203 9.00 -28.13 0.43
C ALA A 203 8.81 -29.19 1.55
N PRO A 204 7.81 -30.09 1.53
CA PRO A 204 7.69 -31.12 2.55
C PRO A 204 8.90 -32.03 2.70
N THR A 205 9.64 -32.29 1.62
CA THR A 205 10.85 -33.12 1.64
C THR A 205 12.04 -32.45 2.33
N LEU A 206 11.97 -31.12 2.49
CA LEU A 206 13.00 -30.29 3.12
C LEU A 206 12.63 -29.83 4.53
N ALA A 207 11.50 -30.28 5.07
CA ALA A 207 10.97 -29.82 6.36
C ALA A 207 11.98 -30.02 7.52
N GLU A 208 12.69 -31.15 7.54
CA GLU A 208 13.69 -31.50 8.56
C GLU A 208 15.12 -31.04 8.21
N ARG A 209 15.31 -30.41 7.06
CA ARG A 209 16.64 -30.00 6.62
C ARG A 209 17.16 -28.83 7.44
N THR A 210 18.43 -28.87 7.81
CA THR A 210 19.14 -27.81 8.52
C THR A 210 20.24 -27.21 7.66
N ILE A 211 20.58 -25.97 7.96
CA ILE A 211 21.72 -25.26 7.39
C ILE A 211 22.55 -24.63 8.50
N GLN A 212 23.85 -24.49 8.29
CA GLN A 212 24.76 -23.82 9.20
C GLN A 212 25.11 -22.44 8.66
N ILE A 213 24.47 -21.40 9.22
CA ILE A 213 24.83 -20.01 8.94
C ILE A 213 26.07 -19.63 9.75
N ILE A 214 26.10 -20.06 11.01
CA ILE A 214 27.24 -19.94 11.90
C ILE A 214 27.82 -21.35 12.12
N PRO A 215 29.12 -21.56 11.90
CA PRO A 215 29.74 -22.87 12.12
C PRO A 215 29.40 -23.45 13.50
N GLY A 216 28.90 -24.68 13.52
CA GLY A 216 28.55 -25.39 14.74
C GLY A 216 27.13 -25.14 15.27
N THR A 217 26.32 -24.34 14.57
CA THR A 217 24.93 -24.11 14.94
C THR A 217 24.00 -24.48 13.77
N ASP A 218 23.13 -25.46 14.01
CA ASP A 218 22.16 -25.92 13.02
C ASP A 218 20.87 -25.08 13.09
N TRP A 219 20.47 -24.52 11.95
CA TRP A 219 19.26 -23.75 11.78
C TRP A 219 18.29 -24.50 10.85
N SER A 220 17.00 -24.46 11.15
CA SER A 220 16.00 -24.98 10.21
C SER A 220 16.05 -24.22 8.90
N LEU A 221 16.20 -24.91 7.78
CA LEU A 221 16.20 -24.32 6.44
C LEU A 221 14.91 -23.53 6.19
N MET A 222 13.77 -24.13 6.51
CA MET A 222 12.46 -23.49 6.30
C MET A 222 12.30 -22.23 7.14
N THR A 223 12.73 -22.26 8.40
CA THR A 223 12.69 -21.08 9.27
C THR A 223 13.52 -19.94 8.71
N VAL A 224 14.74 -20.18 8.30
CA VAL A 224 15.62 -19.15 7.74
C VAL A 224 15.06 -18.60 6.42
N THR A 225 14.60 -19.49 5.54
CA THR A 225 14.01 -19.10 4.25
C THR A 225 12.77 -18.21 4.46
N CYS A 226 11.86 -18.63 5.32
CA CYS A 226 10.65 -17.87 5.61
C CYS A 226 10.93 -16.52 6.27
N ILE A 227 11.86 -16.44 7.22
CA ILE A 227 12.24 -15.17 7.84
C ILE A 227 12.89 -14.25 6.81
N CYS A 228 13.77 -14.74 5.95
CA CYS A 228 14.37 -13.94 4.88
C CYS A 228 13.31 -13.39 3.91
N LEU A 229 12.36 -14.20 3.48
CA LEU A 229 11.25 -13.74 2.65
C LEU A 229 10.40 -12.69 3.38
N PHE A 230 10.14 -12.90 4.68
CA PHE A 230 9.37 -11.96 5.49
C PHE A 230 10.08 -10.63 5.72
N ILE A 231 11.40 -10.59 5.77
CA ILE A 231 12.16 -9.33 5.81
C ILE A 231 11.86 -8.48 4.57
N GLY A 232 11.72 -9.11 3.41
CA GLY A 232 11.22 -8.43 2.21
C GLY A 232 9.80 -7.86 2.39
N ALA A 233 8.92 -8.63 2.99
CA ALA A 233 7.57 -8.18 3.32
C ALA A 233 7.58 -7.04 4.35
N MET A 234 8.47 -7.06 5.33
CA MET A 234 8.64 -5.97 6.30
C MET A 234 8.99 -4.65 5.63
N GLY A 235 9.81 -4.68 4.59
CA GLY A 235 10.16 -3.49 3.81
C GLY A 235 8.94 -2.90 3.08
N LYS A 236 8.31 -3.68 2.21
CA LYS A 236 7.17 -3.22 1.39
C LYS A 236 5.92 -2.93 2.23
N SER A 237 5.59 -3.79 3.16
CA SER A 237 4.43 -3.62 4.05
C SER A 237 4.73 -2.79 5.29
N ALA A 238 5.87 -2.14 5.34
CA ALA A 238 6.25 -1.19 6.37
C ALA A 238 6.03 -1.73 7.82
N GLN A 239 6.51 -2.94 8.07
CA GLN A 239 6.46 -3.54 9.38
C GLN A 239 7.66 -3.11 10.23
N PHE A 240 7.48 -2.99 11.54
CA PHE A 240 8.57 -2.64 12.46
C PHE A 240 9.79 -3.59 12.28
N PRO A 241 11.01 -3.09 12.22
CA PRO A 241 11.46 -1.68 12.28
C PRO A 241 11.60 -0.97 10.93
N LEU A 242 11.20 -1.59 9.81
CA LEU A 242 11.32 -1.04 8.46
C LEU A 242 10.11 -0.15 8.05
N HIS A 243 9.39 0.38 9.02
CA HIS A 243 8.19 1.22 8.80
C HIS A 243 8.51 2.71 8.56
N VAL A 244 9.72 3.14 8.87
CA VAL A 244 10.09 4.57 9.00
C VAL A 244 9.97 5.39 7.72
N TRP A 245 9.91 4.75 6.56
CA TRP A 245 9.79 5.42 5.28
C TRP A 245 8.35 5.87 4.95
N LEU A 246 7.35 5.15 5.47
CA LEU A 246 5.97 5.33 5.05
C LEU A 246 5.36 6.68 5.48
N PRO A 247 5.55 7.18 6.73
CA PRO A 247 5.04 8.49 7.10
C PRO A 247 5.65 9.63 6.28
N ASP A 248 6.92 9.54 5.90
CA ASP A 248 7.61 10.55 5.11
C ASP A 248 7.20 10.50 3.63
N SER A 249 6.71 9.37 3.15
CA SER A 249 6.16 9.24 1.79
C SER A 249 4.94 10.14 1.54
N MET A 250 4.37 10.74 2.59
CA MET A 250 3.29 11.74 2.49
C MET A 250 3.72 13.05 1.81
N GLU A 251 4.99 13.25 1.53
CA GLU A 251 5.50 14.39 0.75
C GLU A 251 5.04 14.35 -0.72
N GLY A 252 4.69 13.19 -1.24
CA GLY A 252 4.11 13.06 -2.58
C GLY A 252 2.66 13.56 -2.67
N PRO A 253 2.15 13.80 -3.90
CA PRO A 253 0.74 14.16 -4.11
C PRO A 253 -0.25 13.15 -3.50
N THR A 254 -1.37 13.62 -2.97
CA THR A 254 -2.32 12.78 -2.22
C THR A 254 -2.89 11.58 -3.00
N PRO A 255 -3.15 11.65 -4.33
CA PRO A 255 -3.55 10.46 -5.09
C PRO A 255 -2.55 9.31 -5.01
N ILE A 256 -1.25 9.63 -4.91
CA ILE A 256 -0.21 8.60 -4.69
C ILE A 256 -0.36 7.96 -3.32
N SER A 257 -0.61 8.77 -2.29
CA SER A 257 -0.82 8.25 -0.94
C SER A 257 -1.98 7.26 -0.92
N ALA A 258 -3.09 7.57 -1.60
CA ALA A 258 -4.19 6.62 -1.75
C ALA A 258 -3.77 5.33 -2.49
N LEU A 259 -3.05 5.45 -3.60
CA LEU A 259 -2.67 4.30 -4.42
C LEU A 259 -1.65 3.40 -3.71
N ILE A 260 -0.55 3.97 -3.20
CA ILE A 260 0.54 3.23 -2.55
C ILE A 260 0.06 2.55 -1.27
N HIS A 261 -0.73 3.27 -0.45
CA HIS A 261 -1.03 2.86 0.92
C HIS A 261 -2.35 2.11 1.08
N ALA A 262 -3.24 2.14 0.07
CA ALA A 262 -4.50 1.42 0.16
C ALA A 262 -4.41 0.01 -0.46
N ALA A 263 -4.00 -0.11 -1.72
CA ALA A 263 -4.23 -1.33 -2.49
C ALA A 263 -2.98 -1.93 -3.18
N THR A 264 -1.81 -1.28 -3.10
CA THR A 264 -0.70 -1.67 -3.95
C THR A 264 0.59 -1.98 -3.18
N MET A 265 1.56 -1.10 -3.12
CA MET A 265 2.90 -1.41 -2.61
C MET A 265 2.89 -2.01 -1.20
N VAL A 266 2.14 -1.39 -0.28
CA VAL A 266 2.11 -1.85 1.12
C VAL A 266 1.36 -3.17 1.31
N THR A 267 0.54 -3.56 0.35
CA THR A 267 -0.16 -4.85 0.35
C THR A 267 0.67 -5.97 -0.28
N ALA A 268 1.75 -5.63 -0.98
CA ALA A 268 2.62 -6.61 -1.65
C ALA A 268 3.25 -7.61 -0.68
N GLY A 269 3.70 -7.15 0.49
CA GLY A 269 4.25 -8.04 1.52
C GLY A 269 3.22 -8.98 2.11
N ILE A 270 2.02 -8.50 2.38
CA ILE A 270 0.90 -9.31 2.86
C ILE A 270 0.52 -10.36 1.81
N PHE A 271 0.39 -9.96 0.55
CA PHE A 271 0.14 -10.86 -0.57
C PHE A 271 1.22 -11.95 -0.68
N MET A 272 2.48 -11.57 -0.63
CA MET A 272 3.60 -12.50 -0.77
C MET A 272 3.59 -13.57 0.33
N VAL A 273 3.40 -13.19 1.57
CA VAL A 273 3.33 -14.16 2.69
C VAL A 273 2.11 -15.08 2.53
N ALA A 274 0.96 -14.56 2.13
CA ALA A 274 -0.21 -15.37 1.84
C ALA A 274 0.03 -16.34 0.67
N ARG A 275 0.71 -15.89 -0.38
CA ARG A 275 1.11 -16.73 -1.51
C ARG A 275 2.07 -17.84 -1.09
N MET A 276 2.98 -17.55 -0.18
CA MET A 276 3.99 -18.47 0.32
C MET A 276 3.52 -19.25 1.55
N SER A 277 2.24 -19.28 1.83
CA SER A 277 1.67 -20.01 2.97
C SER A 277 2.14 -21.46 3.08
N PRO A 278 2.31 -22.26 2.00
CA PRO A 278 2.84 -23.60 2.13
C PRO A 278 4.26 -23.68 2.72
N LEU A 279 5.06 -22.62 2.57
CA LEU A 279 6.38 -22.54 3.19
C LEU A 279 6.30 -22.11 4.64
N PHE A 280 5.52 -21.08 4.95
CA PHE A 280 5.37 -20.54 6.32
C PHE A 280 4.74 -21.53 7.29
N GLU A 281 3.79 -22.34 6.82
CA GLU A 281 3.17 -23.40 7.65
C GLU A 281 4.15 -24.47 8.12
N MET A 282 5.31 -24.59 7.51
CA MET A 282 6.35 -25.55 7.92
C MET A 282 7.25 -25.06 9.05
N SER A 283 7.06 -23.83 9.54
CA SER A 283 7.90 -23.26 10.59
C SER A 283 7.08 -22.44 11.57
N ASP A 284 6.77 -23.01 12.74
CA ASP A 284 6.11 -22.28 13.83
C ASP A 284 6.96 -21.12 14.35
N THR A 285 8.29 -21.23 14.28
CA THR A 285 9.21 -20.16 14.66
C THR A 285 9.09 -18.97 13.71
N ALA A 286 9.00 -19.21 12.40
CA ALA A 286 8.79 -18.15 11.42
C ALA A 286 7.42 -17.49 11.59
N LEU A 287 6.36 -18.27 11.79
CA LEU A 287 5.02 -17.75 12.09
C LEU A 287 4.99 -16.93 13.39
N GLY A 288 5.69 -17.38 14.43
CA GLY A 288 5.85 -16.65 15.68
C GLY A 288 6.58 -15.31 15.50
N PHE A 289 7.58 -15.25 14.64
CA PHE A 289 8.25 -14.02 14.25
C PHE A 289 7.29 -13.07 13.50
N VAL A 290 6.56 -13.57 12.53
CA VAL A 290 5.57 -12.80 11.76
C VAL A 290 4.50 -12.19 12.67
N ILE A 291 3.89 -13.00 13.54
CA ILE A 291 2.82 -12.53 14.44
C ILE A 291 3.32 -11.49 15.43
N THR A 292 4.52 -11.66 15.95
CA THR A 292 5.13 -10.72 16.91
C THR A 292 5.44 -9.38 16.27
N ILE A 293 6.05 -9.37 15.08
CA ILE A 293 6.32 -8.14 14.33
C ILE A 293 5.01 -7.44 13.96
N GLY A 294 4.01 -8.18 13.53
CA GLY A 294 2.69 -7.63 13.23
C GLY A 294 2.02 -7.00 14.45
N ALA A 295 2.10 -7.64 15.60
CA ALA A 295 1.55 -7.13 16.86
C ALA A 295 2.23 -5.85 17.33
N ILE A 296 3.55 -5.79 17.27
CA ILE A 296 4.31 -4.58 17.58
C ILE A 296 3.90 -3.44 16.65
N THR A 297 3.83 -3.70 15.35
CA THR A 297 3.45 -2.69 14.36
C THR A 297 2.02 -2.21 14.59
N ALA A 298 1.07 -3.10 14.81
CA ALA A 298 -0.33 -2.75 15.01
C ALA A 298 -0.51 -1.80 16.21
N LEU A 299 0.08 -2.12 17.33
CA LEU A 299 -0.08 -1.35 18.56
C LEU A 299 0.76 -0.06 18.56
N PHE A 300 2.04 -0.16 18.24
CA PHE A 300 2.97 0.97 18.30
C PHE A 300 2.62 2.06 17.28
N MET A 301 2.30 1.67 16.05
CA MET A 301 1.90 2.65 15.02
C MET A 301 0.56 3.30 15.33
N GLY A 302 -0.34 2.58 15.97
CA GLY A 302 -1.60 3.15 16.47
C GLY A 302 -1.35 4.27 17.48
N PHE A 303 -0.47 4.06 18.44
CA PHE A 303 -0.10 5.11 19.41
C PHE A 303 0.54 6.33 18.74
N LEU A 304 1.41 6.12 17.77
CA LEU A 304 1.99 7.24 17.01
C LEU A 304 0.94 8.02 16.19
N GLY A 305 -0.11 7.36 15.73
CA GLY A 305 -1.24 8.01 15.06
C GLY A 305 -2.01 8.99 15.95
N ILE A 306 -2.05 8.76 17.26
CA ILE A 306 -2.73 9.65 18.23
C ILE A 306 -2.10 11.04 18.28
N ILE A 307 -0.77 11.11 18.19
CA ILE A 307 -0.02 12.36 18.37
C ILE A 307 0.20 13.16 17.07
N GLN A 308 -0.18 12.58 15.92
CA GLN A 308 -0.01 13.27 14.64
C GLN A 308 -1.01 14.43 14.48
N ASN A 309 -0.53 15.51 13.86
CA ASN A 309 -1.33 16.69 13.56
C ASN A 309 -1.49 16.93 12.06
N ASP A 310 -0.70 16.29 11.22
CA ASP A 310 -0.87 16.29 9.77
C ASP A 310 -1.95 15.28 9.36
N ILE A 311 -2.96 15.72 8.59
CA ILE A 311 -4.11 14.88 8.19
C ILE A 311 -3.67 13.63 7.41
N LYS A 312 -2.69 13.76 6.51
CA LYS A 312 -2.15 12.63 5.75
C LYS A 312 -1.36 11.67 6.64
N ARG A 313 -0.58 12.19 7.58
CA ARG A 313 0.20 11.37 8.51
C ARG A 313 -0.68 10.58 9.49
N VAL A 314 -1.80 11.14 9.95
CA VAL A 314 -2.77 10.39 10.77
C VAL A 314 -3.27 9.16 10.00
N VAL A 315 -3.67 9.34 8.75
CA VAL A 315 -4.15 8.25 7.91
C VAL A 315 -3.02 7.27 7.58
N ALA A 316 -1.78 7.75 7.41
CA ALA A 316 -0.60 6.92 7.17
C ALA A 316 -0.26 6.00 8.36
N TYR A 317 -0.22 6.51 9.58
CA TYR A 317 -0.01 5.69 10.77
C TYR A 317 -1.16 4.72 11.02
N SER A 318 -2.37 5.11 10.68
CA SER A 318 -3.51 4.21 10.66
C SER A 318 -3.32 3.07 9.66
N THR A 319 -2.78 3.34 8.47
CA THR A 319 -2.41 2.31 7.50
C THR A 319 -1.38 1.34 8.06
N LEU A 320 -0.31 1.85 8.67
CA LEU A 320 0.72 1.04 9.33
C LEU A 320 0.12 0.10 10.38
N SER A 321 -0.75 0.63 11.23
CA SER A 321 -1.43 -0.16 12.26
C SER A 321 -2.29 -1.27 11.65
N GLN A 322 -3.06 -0.97 10.59
CA GLN A 322 -3.90 -1.97 9.91
C GLN A 322 -3.08 -3.03 9.17
N LEU A 323 -1.95 -2.67 8.58
CA LEU A 323 -0.99 -3.64 8.03
C LEU A 323 -0.45 -4.57 9.12
N GLY A 324 -0.22 -4.04 10.31
CA GLY A 324 0.10 -4.86 11.49
C GLY A 324 -0.99 -5.87 11.82
N TYR A 325 -2.26 -5.50 11.76
CA TYR A 325 -3.40 -6.44 11.90
C TYR A 325 -3.36 -7.55 10.85
N MET A 326 -3.11 -7.21 9.59
CA MET A 326 -2.99 -8.21 8.51
C MET A 326 -1.82 -9.16 8.75
N THR A 327 -0.68 -8.62 9.18
CA THR A 327 0.51 -9.41 9.50
C THR A 327 0.27 -10.34 10.68
N VAL A 328 -0.44 -9.90 11.70
CA VAL A 328 -0.89 -10.76 12.83
C VAL A 328 -1.77 -11.91 12.32
N ALA A 329 -2.70 -11.64 11.42
CA ALA A 329 -3.54 -12.67 10.82
C ALA A 329 -2.71 -13.70 10.03
N LEU A 330 -1.71 -13.25 9.28
CA LEU A 330 -0.77 -14.14 8.57
C LEU A 330 -0.01 -15.04 9.54
N GLY A 331 0.53 -14.47 10.62
CA GLY A 331 1.24 -15.22 11.66
C GLY A 331 0.37 -16.19 12.43
N ALA A 332 -0.94 -15.95 12.50
CA ALA A 332 -1.94 -16.85 13.07
C ALA A 332 -2.41 -17.93 12.09
N SER A 333 -1.76 -18.08 10.93
CA SER A 333 -2.16 -19.00 9.84
C SER A 333 -3.52 -18.70 9.22
N ALA A 334 -4.05 -17.51 9.44
CA ALA A 334 -5.34 -17.06 8.90
C ALA A 334 -5.13 -16.22 7.62
N TYR A 335 -4.53 -16.81 6.60
CA TYR A 335 -4.14 -16.11 5.36
C TYR A 335 -5.34 -15.52 4.61
N SER A 336 -6.42 -16.26 4.49
CA SER A 336 -7.65 -15.77 3.86
C SER A 336 -8.27 -14.60 4.62
N VAL A 337 -8.18 -14.59 5.94
CA VAL A 337 -8.65 -13.49 6.79
C VAL A 337 -7.78 -12.25 6.60
N ALA A 338 -6.46 -12.42 6.49
CA ALA A 338 -5.54 -11.33 6.18
C ALA A 338 -5.88 -10.67 4.82
N ILE A 339 -6.13 -11.47 3.79
CA ILE A 339 -6.53 -10.96 2.47
C ILE A 339 -7.93 -10.35 2.49
N PHE A 340 -8.85 -10.88 3.26
CA PHE A 340 -10.17 -10.27 3.46
C PHE A 340 -10.05 -8.86 4.07
N HIS A 341 -9.25 -8.72 5.12
CA HIS A 341 -9.01 -7.41 5.70
C HIS A 341 -8.24 -6.47 4.76
N LEU A 342 -7.30 -7.00 3.97
CA LEU A 342 -6.62 -6.25 2.93
C LEU A 342 -7.60 -5.68 1.92
N MET A 343 -8.57 -6.46 1.47
CA MET A 343 -9.59 -6.00 0.53
C MET A 343 -10.45 -4.88 1.12
N THR A 344 -10.99 -5.07 2.31
CA THR A 344 -11.80 -4.03 2.97
C THR A 344 -11.00 -2.78 3.26
N HIS A 345 -9.76 -2.95 3.73
CA HIS A 345 -8.81 -1.87 3.98
C HIS A 345 -8.52 -1.05 2.72
N ALA A 346 -8.30 -1.69 1.58
CA ALA A 346 -8.04 -1.00 0.33
C ALA A 346 -9.14 0.01 -0.01
N PHE A 347 -10.40 -0.36 0.17
CA PHE A 347 -11.53 0.52 -0.12
C PHE A 347 -11.65 1.67 0.88
N PHE A 348 -11.70 1.41 2.18
CA PHE A 348 -11.89 2.50 3.13
C PHE A 348 -10.65 3.38 3.30
N LYS A 349 -9.44 2.87 3.06
CA LYS A 349 -8.23 3.69 3.09
C LYS A 349 -8.08 4.57 1.86
N ALA A 350 -8.39 4.06 0.68
CA ALA A 350 -8.45 4.90 -0.51
C ALA A 350 -9.44 6.05 -0.30
N LEU A 351 -10.63 5.76 0.22
CA LEU A 351 -11.63 6.76 0.56
C LEU A 351 -11.09 7.82 1.53
N LEU A 352 -10.46 7.41 2.63
CA LEU A 352 -9.92 8.34 3.65
C LEU A 352 -8.79 9.21 3.10
N PHE A 353 -7.89 8.66 2.28
CA PHE A 353 -6.84 9.46 1.65
C PHE A 353 -7.38 10.44 0.61
N LEU A 354 -8.33 10.02 -0.21
CA LEU A 354 -8.94 10.90 -1.21
C LEU A 354 -9.77 12.00 -0.54
N ALA A 355 -10.47 11.68 0.55
CA ALA A 355 -11.17 12.67 1.36
C ALA A 355 -10.19 13.66 2.02
N ALA A 356 -9.06 13.18 2.55
CA ALA A 356 -8.01 14.06 3.06
C ALA A 356 -7.47 15.00 1.97
N GLY A 357 -7.27 14.50 0.75
CA GLY A 357 -6.89 15.31 -0.40
C GLY A 357 -7.92 16.38 -0.77
N SER A 358 -9.21 16.04 -0.70
CA SER A 358 -10.30 17.02 -0.88
C SER A 358 -10.25 18.13 0.17
N VAL A 359 -10.02 17.76 1.45
CA VAL A 359 -9.84 18.75 2.54
C VAL A 359 -8.63 19.65 2.28
N ILE A 360 -7.50 19.07 1.88
CA ILE A 360 -6.26 19.82 1.60
C ILE A 360 -6.47 20.86 0.49
N ILE A 361 -7.15 20.48 -0.60
CA ILE A 361 -7.50 21.43 -1.67
C ILE A 361 -8.42 22.51 -1.13
N GLY A 362 -9.48 22.12 -0.42
CA GLY A 362 -10.45 23.05 0.14
C GLY A 362 -9.86 24.02 1.19
N MET A 363 -8.74 23.65 1.80
CA MET A 363 -7.98 24.44 2.78
C MET A 363 -6.75 25.14 2.17
N HIS A 364 -6.65 25.24 0.84
CA HIS A 364 -5.53 25.88 0.12
C HIS A 364 -4.16 25.30 0.58
N HIS A 365 -4.05 23.97 0.56
CA HIS A 365 -2.87 23.19 0.90
C HIS A 365 -2.42 23.19 2.38
N ASP A 366 -3.20 23.71 3.31
CA ASP A 366 -2.96 23.49 4.74
C ASP A 366 -3.32 22.05 5.11
N GLN A 367 -2.37 21.34 5.75
CA GLN A 367 -2.50 19.93 6.16
C GLN A 367 -2.64 19.76 7.68
N ASP A 368 -2.46 20.83 8.46
CA ASP A 368 -2.50 20.77 9.92
C ASP A 368 -3.94 20.76 10.44
N ILE A 369 -4.36 19.64 11.05
CA ILE A 369 -5.72 19.48 11.59
C ILE A 369 -6.03 20.46 12.74
N ARG A 370 -5.01 21.06 13.35
CA ARG A 370 -5.20 22.05 14.40
C ARG A 370 -5.72 23.38 13.85
N ASN A 371 -5.43 23.68 12.59
CA ASN A 371 -5.89 24.89 11.90
C ASN A 371 -7.28 24.71 11.29
N MET A 372 -7.83 23.49 11.26
CA MET A 372 -9.14 23.18 10.70
C MET A 372 -10.26 23.31 11.73
N GLY A 373 -11.46 23.01 11.34
CA GLY A 373 -12.64 22.95 12.20
C GLY A 373 -13.90 23.45 11.51
N GLY A 374 -15.04 22.85 11.83
CA GLY A 374 -16.34 23.24 11.28
C GLY A 374 -16.53 22.98 9.78
N LEU A 375 -15.63 22.23 9.13
CA LEU A 375 -15.63 22.05 7.68
C LEU A 375 -16.88 21.33 7.14
N ARG A 376 -17.65 20.63 7.99
CA ARG A 376 -18.91 19.98 7.59
C ARG A 376 -19.90 20.90 6.90
N LYS A 377 -19.85 22.19 7.21
CA LYS A 377 -20.76 23.20 6.63
C LYS A 377 -20.39 23.55 5.19
N TYR A 378 -19.10 23.47 4.88
CA TYR A 378 -18.52 23.89 3.62
C TYR A 378 -18.24 22.71 2.69
N MET A 379 -18.04 21.52 3.28
CA MET A 379 -17.65 20.29 2.60
C MET A 379 -18.54 19.11 3.03
N PRO A 380 -19.85 19.14 2.75
CA PRO A 380 -20.80 18.14 3.26
C PRO A 380 -20.57 16.74 2.67
N ILE A 381 -20.19 16.61 1.40
CA ILE A 381 -19.94 15.31 0.76
C ILE A 381 -18.68 14.71 1.34
N THR A 382 -17.59 15.45 1.41
CA THR A 382 -16.33 15.01 2.03
C THR A 382 -16.52 14.63 3.49
N TRP A 383 -17.36 15.37 4.24
CA TRP A 383 -17.71 15.05 5.62
C TRP A 383 -18.40 13.69 5.76
N ILE A 384 -19.44 13.43 4.95
CA ILE A 384 -20.18 12.16 4.99
C ILE A 384 -19.28 10.98 4.56
N THR A 385 -18.54 11.15 3.48
CA THR A 385 -17.64 10.08 2.98
C THR A 385 -16.52 9.77 3.98
N SER A 386 -15.96 10.80 4.63
CA SER A 386 -14.97 10.60 5.71
C SER A 386 -15.57 9.89 6.92
N LEU A 387 -16.85 10.15 7.26
CA LEU A 387 -17.54 9.44 8.32
C LEU A 387 -17.69 7.95 7.98
N ILE A 388 -18.13 7.63 6.76
CA ILE A 388 -18.28 6.24 6.29
C ILE A 388 -16.94 5.52 6.34
N GLY A 389 -15.88 6.13 5.83
CA GLY A 389 -14.53 5.56 5.88
C GLY A 389 -14.02 5.35 7.29
N SER A 390 -14.26 6.30 8.19
CA SER A 390 -13.86 6.21 9.60
C SER A 390 -14.63 5.12 10.35
N LEU A 391 -15.94 5.00 10.12
CA LEU A 391 -16.76 3.94 10.71
C LEU A 391 -16.34 2.55 10.22
N ALA A 392 -15.99 2.41 8.95
CA ALA A 392 -15.44 1.17 8.41
C ALA A 392 -14.08 0.83 9.04
N LEU A 393 -13.20 1.81 9.16
CA LEU A 393 -11.87 1.64 9.74
C LEU A 393 -11.90 1.17 11.19
N ILE A 394 -12.74 1.76 12.02
CA ILE A 394 -12.81 1.43 13.46
C ILE A 394 -13.51 0.08 13.74
N GLY A 395 -14.15 -0.50 12.74
CA GLY A 395 -14.88 -1.75 12.89
C GLY A 395 -16.26 -1.58 13.52
N THR A 396 -17.01 -0.56 13.11
CA THR A 396 -18.41 -0.38 13.52
C THR A 396 -19.27 -1.49 12.94
N PRO A 397 -20.18 -2.12 13.72
CA PRO A 397 -21.09 -3.14 13.22
C PRO A 397 -21.82 -2.68 11.95
N PHE A 398 -22.04 -3.59 11.02
CA PHE A 398 -22.63 -3.39 9.69
C PHE A 398 -21.72 -2.74 8.63
N PHE A 399 -20.53 -2.27 9.02
CA PHE A 399 -19.50 -1.80 8.09
C PHE A 399 -18.49 -2.91 7.77
N SER A 400 -17.84 -2.82 6.61
CA SER A 400 -16.93 -3.87 6.11
C SER A 400 -15.78 -4.19 7.06
N GLY A 401 -15.22 -3.18 7.70
CA GLY A 401 -14.10 -3.34 8.63
C GLY A 401 -14.45 -4.11 9.91
N PHE A 402 -15.73 -4.12 10.33
CA PHE A 402 -16.18 -4.93 11.45
C PHE A 402 -15.95 -6.43 11.18
N TYR A 403 -16.46 -6.92 10.07
CA TYR A 403 -16.38 -8.35 9.75
C TYR A 403 -14.94 -8.83 9.56
N SER A 404 -14.11 -8.04 8.89
CA SER A 404 -12.71 -8.40 8.67
C SER A 404 -11.85 -8.31 9.94
N LYS A 405 -12.05 -7.29 10.77
CA LYS A 405 -11.33 -7.15 12.05
C LYS A 405 -11.72 -8.20 13.07
N GLU A 406 -13.00 -8.46 13.23
CA GLU A 406 -13.48 -9.51 14.12
C GLU A 406 -12.89 -10.87 13.73
N SER A 407 -12.85 -11.17 12.43
CA SER A 407 -12.24 -12.40 11.94
C SER A 407 -10.75 -12.50 12.30
N ILE A 408 -10.00 -11.38 12.26
CA ILE A 408 -8.60 -11.35 12.69
C ILE A 408 -8.49 -11.61 14.20
N ILE A 409 -9.28 -10.92 15.01
CA ILE A 409 -9.25 -11.03 16.47
C ILE A 409 -9.59 -12.47 16.91
N GLU A 410 -10.60 -13.05 16.28
CA GLU A 410 -11.00 -14.44 16.55
C GLU A 410 -9.89 -15.43 16.13
N ALA A 411 -9.29 -15.27 14.97
CA ALA A 411 -8.20 -16.12 14.51
C ALA A 411 -7.00 -16.08 15.47
N VAL A 412 -6.63 -14.90 15.95
CA VAL A 412 -5.51 -14.72 16.89
C VAL A 412 -5.81 -15.33 18.26
N LYS A 413 -7.06 -15.23 18.71
CA LYS A 413 -7.51 -15.82 19.99
C LYS A 413 -7.23 -17.32 20.07
N TYR A 414 -7.38 -18.01 18.95
CA TYR A 414 -7.20 -19.47 18.87
C TYR A 414 -5.83 -19.90 18.32
N ALA A 415 -4.97 -18.94 17.96
CA ALA A 415 -3.64 -19.24 17.44
C ALA A 415 -2.75 -19.92 18.51
N GLN A 416 -1.96 -20.92 18.07
CA GLN A 416 -1.08 -21.70 18.95
C GLN A 416 0.40 -21.37 18.74
N VAL A 417 0.71 -20.37 17.94
CA VAL A 417 2.09 -19.97 17.63
C VAL A 417 2.72 -19.16 18.78
N PRO A 418 4.06 -19.17 18.90
CA PRO A 418 4.75 -18.32 19.87
C PRO A 418 4.43 -16.85 19.66
N GLY A 419 4.07 -16.13 20.71
CA GLY A 419 3.70 -14.70 20.62
C GLY A 419 2.21 -14.43 20.42
N ALA A 420 1.36 -15.44 20.25
CA ALA A 420 -0.07 -15.27 20.02
C ALA A 420 -0.78 -14.52 21.17
N GLY A 421 -0.39 -14.73 22.42
CA GLY A 421 -0.95 -14.01 23.57
C GLY A 421 -0.69 -12.50 23.52
N PHE A 422 0.52 -12.10 23.21
CA PHE A 422 0.87 -10.69 23.01
C PHE A 422 0.11 -10.11 21.81
N ALA A 423 0.03 -10.85 20.71
CA ALA A 423 -0.68 -10.43 19.52
C ALA A 423 -2.19 -10.22 19.79
N TYR A 424 -2.81 -11.10 20.56
CA TYR A 424 -4.21 -10.94 20.98
C TYR A 424 -4.42 -9.65 21.78
N PHE A 425 -3.56 -9.41 22.77
CA PHE A 425 -3.57 -8.15 23.51
C PHE A 425 -3.41 -6.94 22.60
N ALA A 426 -2.45 -6.98 21.68
CA ALA A 426 -2.15 -5.86 20.76
C ALA A 426 -3.33 -5.54 19.85
N VAL A 427 -3.98 -6.55 19.24
CA VAL A 427 -5.11 -6.31 18.36
C VAL A 427 -6.34 -5.82 19.12
N MET A 428 -6.59 -6.32 20.33
CA MET A 428 -7.68 -5.87 21.19
C MET A 428 -7.48 -4.41 21.64
N ALA A 429 -6.32 -4.08 22.17
CA ALA A 429 -5.97 -2.71 22.53
C ALA A 429 -6.00 -1.76 21.32
N GLY A 430 -5.56 -2.24 20.19
CA GLY A 430 -5.54 -1.51 18.91
C GLY A 430 -6.92 -1.11 18.43
N VAL A 431 -7.98 -1.82 18.75
CA VAL A 431 -9.36 -1.42 18.42
C VAL A 431 -9.70 -0.09 19.07
N PHE A 432 -9.42 0.05 20.36
CA PHE A 432 -9.64 1.30 21.10
C PHE A 432 -8.77 2.44 20.55
N VAL A 433 -7.48 2.17 20.33
CA VAL A 433 -6.52 3.15 19.81
C VAL A 433 -6.94 3.64 18.42
N THR A 434 -7.39 2.73 17.55
CA THR A 434 -7.89 3.07 16.20
C THR A 434 -9.10 3.99 16.27
N ALA A 435 -10.06 3.70 17.12
CA ALA A 435 -11.23 4.55 17.32
C ALA A 435 -10.84 5.93 17.81
N PHE A 436 -9.89 5.99 18.74
CA PHE A 436 -9.45 7.25 19.33
C PHE A 436 -8.80 8.17 18.29
N TYR A 437 -7.75 7.74 17.56
CA TYR A 437 -7.09 8.64 16.61
C TYR A 437 -7.97 8.97 15.40
N SER A 438 -8.81 8.04 14.96
CA SER A 438 -9.71 8.26 13.83
C SER A 438 -10.73 9.36 14.12
N PHE A 439 -11.39 9.28 15.27
CA PHE A 439 -12.37 10.30 15.65
C PHE A 439 -11.73 11.58 16.16
N ARG A 440 -10.55 11.54 16.75
CA ARG A 440 -9.78 12.77 17.02
C ARG A 440 -9.58 13.56 15.73
N MET A 441 -9.08 12.95 14.68
CA MET A 441 -8.91 13.60 13.38
C MET A 441 -10.26 14.08 12.83
N TYR A 442 -11.27 13.23 12.80
CA TYR A 442 -12.58 13.54 12.25
C TYR A 442 -13.23 14.76 12.92
N PHE A 443 -13.25 14.80 14.25
CA PHE A 443 -13.84 15.91 14.98
C PHE A 443 -13.03 17.20 14.88
N LEU A 444 -11.71 17.12 14.86
CA LEU A 444 -10.86 18.31 14.69
C LEU A 444 -11.01 18.94 13.31
N VAL A 445 -11.22 18.14 12.27
CA VAL A 445 -11.35 18.60 10.88
C VAL A 445 -12.77 19.12 10.61
N PHE A 446 -13.78 18.32 10.89
CA PHE A 446 -15.15 18.62 10.43
C PHE A 446 -16.05 19.28 11.46
N HIS A 447 -15.72 19.19 12.74
CA HIS A 447 -16.52 19.72 13.85
C HIS A 447 -15.75 20.75 14.67
N GLY A 448 -16.38 21.29 15.69
CA GLY A 448 -15.80 22.28 16.59
C GLY A 448 -15.75 23.68 16.00
N LYS A 449 -14.87 24.51 16.56
CA LYS A 449 -14.72 25.94 16.17
C LYS A 449 -13.92 26.02 14.86
N GLU A 450 -14.27 27.01 14.05
CA GLU A 450 -13.59 27.31 12.78
C GLU A 450 -12.27 28.04 13.07
N ARG A 451 -11.19 27.27 13.30
CA ARG A 451 -9.87 27.79 13.68
C ARG A 451 -9.11 28.40 12.51
N TRP A 452 -9.44 28.03 11.27
CA TRP A 452 -8.85 28.57 10.06
C TRP A 452 -9.06 30.09 9.90
N MET A 453 -10.13 30.65 10.50
CA MET A 453 -10.32 32.11 10.55
C MET A 453 -9.27 32.84 11.39
N GLN A 454 -8.66 32.16 12.35
CA GLN A 454 -7.66 32.74 13.26
C GLN A 454 -6.24 32.55 12.78
N ALA A 455 -5.97 31.49 12.02
CA ALA A 455 -4.65 31.17 11.48
C ALA A 455 -4.16 32.21 10.45
N GLY A 456 -5.09 32.86 9.71
CA GLY A 456 -4.76 33.94 8.78
C GLY A 456 -4.29 35.27 9.42
N HIS A 457 -4.43 35.44 10.74
CA HIS A 457 -3.99 36.65 11.44
C HIS A 457 -2.65 36.51 12.18
N GLY A 458 -2.03 35.33 12.20
CA GLY A 458 -0.85 35.05 13.01
C GLY A 458 0.52 35.19 12.32
N HIS A 459 0.58 35.40 11.01
CA HIS A 459 1.85 35.47 10.29
C HIS A 459 2.45 36.86 10.12
N ASP A 460 1.77 37.94 10.55
CA ASP A 460 2.31 39.31 10.44
C ASP A 460 3.08 39.80 11.68
N ALA A 461 3.33 38.97 12.69
CA ALA A 461 3.86 39.45 13.98
C ALA A 461 5.26 38.92 14.37
N HIS A 462 6.09 38.41 13.48
CA HIS A 462 7.52 38.22 13.73
C HIS A 462 8.36 38.32 12.43
N ALA A 463 8.51 39.55 11.94
CA ALA A 463 9.60 39.90 11.04
C ALA A 463 10.81 40.34 11.91
N GLY A 464 11.71 39.44 12.17
CA GLY A 464 12.99 39.69 12.82
C GLY A 464 14.06 38.82 12.17
N HIS A 465 14.83 39.46 11.31
CA HIS A 465 16.16 39.08 10.80
C HIS A 465 16.66 37.65 11.01
N ASP A 466 16.78 36.92 9.90
CA ASP A 466 18.04 36.26 9.56
C ASP A 466 18.07 35.92 8.05
N ASP A 467 19.06 36.49 7.35
CA ASP A 467 19.37 36.25 5.96
C ASP A 467 19.80 34.80 5.75
N HIS A 468 19.06 34.03 4.97
CA HIS A 468 19.57 32.98 4.10
C HIS A 468 18.62 32.79 2.91
N ASP A 469 19.15 33.11 1.73
CA ASP A 469 18.55 32.90 0.41
C ASP A 469 18.09 31.43 0.24
N THR A 470 16.78 31.21 0.31
CA THR A 470 16.14 30.06 -0.31
C THR A 470 15.03 30.59 -1.19
N HIS A 471 15.13 30.35 -2.49
CA HIS A 471 14.03 30.55 -3.43
C HIS A 471 12.84 29.67 -2.98
N ASP A 472 11.95 30.29 -2.23
CA ASP A 472 10.64 29.75 -1.89
C ASP A 472 9.67 30.23 -2.97
N ASP A 473 9.18 29.29 -3.80
CA ASP A 473 8.10 29.54 -4.72
C ASP A 473 6.87 29.91 -3.88
N GLY A 474 6.54 31.20 -3.89
CA GLY A 474 5.58 31.83 -2.98
C GLY A 474 4.12 31.37 -3.16
N HIS A 475 3.85 30.11 -2.84
CA HIS A 475 2.50 29.61 -2.60
C HIS A 475 2.17 29.76 -1.12
N HIS A 476 1.36 30.76 -0.77
CA HIS A 476 0.78 30.87 0.56
C HIS A 476 -0.03 29.61 0.87
N HIS A 477 0.48 28.78 1.78
CA HIS A 477 -0.26 27.66 2.33
C HIS A 477 -1.29 28.18 3.33
N GLY A 478 -2.57 27.86 3.11
CA GLY A 478 -3.68 28.24 3.98
C GLY A 478 -4.63 29.26 3.37
N LEU A 479 -5.83 29.36 3.99
CA LEU A 479 -6.89 30.28 3.57
C LEU A 479 -6.52 31.74 3.88
N GLY A 480 -6.70 32.63 2.90
CA GLY A 480 -6.60 34.07 3.11
C GLY A 480 -7.74 34.61 3.99
N PRO A 481 -7.65 35.89 4.46
CA PRO A 481 -8.63 36.47 5.38
C PRO A 481 -10.08 36.50 4.89
N ASN A 482 -10.27 36.46 3.57
CA ASN A 482 -11.60 36.50 2.93
C ASN A 482 -11.99 35.17 2.28
N ASP A 483 -11.10 34.18 2.29
CA ASP A 483 -11.35 32.87 1.67
C ASP A 483 -12.16 31.97 2.56
N ARG A 484 -12.95 31.10 1.94
CA ARG A 484 -13.73 30.08 2.66
C ARG A 484 -13.38 28.70 2.13
N PRO A 485 -13.33 27.69 3.00
CA PRO A 485 -13.20 26.31 2.56
C PRO A 485 -14.29 25.95 1.55
N HIS A 486 -13.96 25.15 0.55
CA HIS A 486 -14.93 24.75 -0.47
C HIS A 486 -14.65 23.32 -0.93
N GLU A 487 -15.68 22.63 -1.40
CA GLU A 487 -15.53 21.37 -2.10
C GLU A 487 -15.18 21.61 -3.57
N SER A 488 -14.10 21.00 -4.03
CA SER A 488 -13.76 21.01 -5.46
C SER A 488 -14.69 20.05 -6.21
N ARG A 489 -15.40 20.55 -7.22
CA ARG A 489 -16.31 19.73 -8.04
C ARG A 489 -15.61 18.60 -8.82
N LEU A 490 -14.32 18.74 -9.05
CA LEU A 490 -13.53 17.77 -9.83
C LEU A 490 -12.90 16.67 -8.94
N VAL A 491 -12.96 16.82 -7.62
CA VAL A 491 -12.30 15.93 -6.64
C VAL A 491 -13.35 15.17 -5.79
N ILE A 492 -14.60 15.54 -5.92
CA ILE A 492 -15.74 14.86 -5.32
C ILE A 492 -16.19 13.71 -6.23
#